data_3e28f0174cd8c70e247f5bcaab646f59
#
_entry.id   3e28f0174cd8c70e247f5bcaab646f59
#
_cell.length_a   1.000
_cell.length_b   1.000
_cell.length_c   1.000
_cell.angle_alpha   90.00
_cell.angle_beta   90.00
_cell.angle_gamma   90.00
#
_symmetry.space_group_name_H-M   'P 1'
#
loop_
_entity.id
_entity.type
_entity.pdbx_description
1 polymer ?
#
loop_
_entity_poly.entity_id
_entity_poly.type
_entity_poly.pdbx_seq_one_letter_code
_entity_poly.pdbx_strand_id
1 'polypeptide(L)'
;PVYKAEKHLDRCVESILSQTYGNIELVLVDDGSPDACPAMCDSWAKRDWRVRVIHKKNNGASSARNAGLDMASGEYIGFVDADDFVEPDMYETLMKNALENNADRSGCGYFDSSRPDKISDDDEITVLSDKNSIIAYSACGKHNNVWRSVYSKKAIGKIRFDESLVIAEDWLFNYEVSKNVSVQADTDKRLYHYESAPDSLMSRLNDKKIIDRISVLEYICGSECGKSLGRKETADIRMRAPDRDSAPHSPPEA
;
A
#
# COMPACT_ATOMS: atom_id res chain seq x y z
N PRO A 1 -2.21 -4.70 -8.76
CA PRO A 1 -1.53 -4.37 -10.02
C PRO A 1 -0.61 -5.50 -10.43
N VAL A 2 -0.56 -5.83 -11.73
CA VAL A 2 0.26 -6.91 -12.30
C VAL A 2 1.12 -6.34 -13.42
N TYR A 3 2.46 -6.45 -13.29
CA TYR A 3 3.40 -6.08 -14.34
C TYR A 3 4.73 -6.82 -14.15
N LYS A 4 5.13 -7.65 -15.13
CA LYS A 4 6.37 -8.45 -15.11
C LYS A 4 6.53 -9.34 -13.86
N ALA A 5 5.43 -9.94 -13.42
CA ALA A 5 5.35 -10.73 -12.20
C ALA A 5 5.13 -12.24 -12.46
N GLU A 6 5.41 -12.75 -13.67
CA GLU A 6 5.10 -14.13 -14.08
C GLU A 6 5.66 -15.21 -13.12
N LYS A 7 6.76 -14.92 -12.42
CA LYS A 7 7.38 -15.86 -11.46
C LYS A 7 6.67 -15.90 -10.11
N HIS A 8 5.87 -14.90 -9.77
CA HIS A 8 5.30 -14.69 -8.45
C HIS A 8 3.77 -14.69 -8.44
N LEU A 9 3.15 -14.38 -9.59
CA LEU A 9 1.72 -14.13 -9.71
C LEU A 9 0.85 -15.31 -9.21
N ASP A 10 1.23 -16.55 -9.53
CA ASP A 10 0.47 -17.72 -9.07
C ASP A 10 0.47 -17.81 -7.54
N ARG A 11 1.63 -17.67 -6.88
CA ARG A 11 1.75 -17.66 -5.42
C ARG A 11 0.91 -16.54 -4.80
N CYS A 12 0.99 -15.34 -5.36
CA CYS A 12 0.20 -14.19 -4.92
C CYS A 12 -1.30 -14.48 -4.98
N VAL A 13 -1.80 -14.89 -6.14
CA VAL A 13 -3.23 -15.18 -6.35
C VAL A 13 -3.70 -16.34 -5.46
N GLU A 14 -2.93 -17.43 -5.36
CA GLU A 14 -3.25 -18.57 -4.49
C GLU A 14 -3.36 -18.14 -3.02
N SER A 15 -2.46 -17.30 -2.54
CA SER A 15 -2.49 -16.82 -1.15
C SER A 15 -3.75 -15.99 -0.84
N ILE A 16 -4.26 -15.24 -1.82
CA ILE A 16 -5.49 -14.46 -1.68
C ILE A 16 -6.75 -15.34 -1.79
N LEU A 17 -6.77 -16.28 -2.73
CA LEU A 17 -7.95 -17.14 -2.94
C LEU A 17 -8.11 -18.23 -1.87
N SER A 18 -7.01 -18.57 -1.15
CA SER A 18 -7.01 -19.51 -0.04
C SER A 18 -7.24 -18.88 1.34
N GLN A 19 -7.60 -17.60 1.39
CA GLN A 19 -7.90 -16.92 2.66
C GLN A 19 -9.05 -17.60 3.42
N THR A 20 -8.94 -17.63 4.76
CA THR A 20 -10.01 -18.10 5.65
C THR A 20 -11.26 -17.24 5.55
N TYR A 21 -11.11 -15.95 5.25
CA TYR A 21 -12.21 -15.04 4.91
C TYR A 21 -12.65 -15.24 3.45
N GLY A 22 -13.71 -15.96 3.23
CA GLY A 22 -14.13 -16.41 1.89
C GLY A 22 -14.89 -15.36 1.03
N ASN A 23 -15.42 -14.28 1.63
CA ASN A 23 -16.20 -13.26 0.90
C ASN A 23 -15.27 -12.23 0.23
N ILE A 24 -14.54 -12.69 -0.78
CA ILE A 24 -13.50 -11.91 -1.50
C ILE A 24 -13.86 -11.80 -2.98
N GLU A 25 -13.68 -10.62 -3.55
CA GLU A 25 -13.53 -10.36 -4.98
C GLU A 25 -12.05 -10.03 -5.24
N LEU A 26 -11.41 -10.69 -6.18
CA LEU A 26 -10.03 -10.41 -6.59
C LEU A 26 -10.03 -9.75 -7.97
N VAL A 27 -9.55 -8.50 -8.04
CA VAL A 27 -9.39 -7.78 -9.30
C VAL A 27 -7.92 -7.77 -9.69
N LEU A 28 -7.55 -8.53 -10.72
CA LEU A 28 -6.22 -8.52 -11.33
C LEU A 28 -6.17 -7.43 -12.40
N VAL A 29 -5.28 -6.47 -12.25
CA VAL A 29 -5.10 -5.39 -13.23
C VAL A 29 -3.75 -5.59 -13.91
N ASP A 30 -3.75 -6.20 -15.07
CA ASP A 30 -2.58 -6.31 -15.92
C ASP A 30 -2.29 -4.97 -16.59
N ASP A 31 -1.20 -4.35 -16.19
CA ASP A 31 -0.75 -3.05 -16.67
C ASP A 31 0.13 -3.18 -17.93
N GLY A 32 -0.33 -3.99 -18.89
CA GLY A 32 0.34 -4.19 -20.16
C GLY A 32 1.67 -4.96 -20.02
N SER A 33 1.65 -6.02 -19.23
CA SER A 33 2.82 -6.90 -19.05
C SER A 33 3.29 -7.51 -20.36
N PRO A 34 4.61 -7.47 -20.64
CA PRO A 34 5.18 -8.08 -21.84
C PRO A 34 5.51 -9.58 -21.71
N ASP A 35 5.33 -10.15 -20.53
CA ASP A 35 5.59 -11.54 -20.14
C ASP A 35 4.31 -12.39 -20.16
N ALA A 36 4.30 -13.53 -19.46
CA ALA A 36 3.15 -14.43 -19.40
C ALA A 36 1.97 -13.94 -18.53
N CYS A 37 2.11 -12.84 -17.77
CA CYS A 37 1.10 -12.35 -16.85
C CYS A 37 -0.30 -12.19 -17.46
N PRO A 38 -0.49 -11.63 -18.69
CA PRO A 38 -1.83 -11.50 -19.26
C PRO A 38 -2.56 -12.84 -19.38
N ALA A 39 -1.89 -13.86 -19.93
CA ALA A 39 -2.46 -15.19 -20.06
C ALA A 39 -2.70 -15.90 -18.72
N MET A 40 -1.84 -15.65 -17.72
CA MET A 40 -2.01 -16.16 -16.36
C MET A 40 -3.25 -15.53 -15.69
N CYS A 41 -3.44 -14.22 -15.81
CA CYS A 41 -4.64 -13.54 -15.30
C CYS A 41 -5.92 -14.12 -15.89
N ASP A 42 -5.97 -14.31 -17.22
CA ASP A 42 -7.11 -14.93 -17.90
C ASP A 42 -7.35 -16.37 -17.45
N SER A 43 -6.27 -17.12 -17.21
CA SER A 43 -6.36 -18.49 -16.68
C SER A 43 -7.00 -18.51 -15.30
N TRP A 44 -6.62 -17.58 -14.41
CA TRP A 44 -7.19 -17.46 -13.07
C TRP A 44 -8.68 -17.09 -13.12
N ALA A 45 -9.07 -16.13 -13.95
CA ALA A 45 -10.48 -15.76 -14.11
C ALA A 45 -11.36 -16.93 -14.63
N LYS A 46 -10.78 -17.87 -15.38
CA LYS A 46 -11.48 -19.09 -15.82
C LYS A 46 -11.60 -20.16 -14.73
N ARG A 47 -10.67 -20.17 -13.76
CA ARG A 47 -10.60 -21.17 -12.68
C ARG A 47 -11.45 -20.80 -11.48
N ASP A 48 -11.55 -19.51 -11.16
CA ASP A 48 -12.23 -19.03 -9.96
C ASP A 48 -13.11 -17.82 -10.29
N TRP A 49 -14.39 -17.96 -10.03
CA TRP A 49 -15.41 -16.94 -10.31
C TRP A 49 -15.23 -15.63 -9.51
N ARG A 50 -14.46 -15.66 -8.43
CA ARG A 50 -14.12 -14.49 -7.63
C ARG A 50 -13.11 -13.58 -8.33
N VAL A 51 -12.41 -14.09 -9.35
CA VAL A 51 -11.36 -13.38 -10.07
C VAL A 51 -11.93 -12.61 -11.25
N ARG A 52 -11.64 -11.33 -11.30
CA ARG A 52 -11.96 -10.43 -12.42
C ARG A 52 -10.65 -9.84 -12.95
N VAL A 53 -10.58 -9.60 -14.25
CA VAL A 53 -9.36 -9.14 -14.93
C VAL A 53 -9.61 -7.85 -15.70
N ILE A 54 -8.66 -6.94 -15.62
CA ILE A 54 -8.52 -5.77 -16.49
C ILE A 54 -7.19 -5.87 -17.21
N HIS A 55 -7.19 -5.80 -18.54
CA HIS A 55 -5.99 -5.55 -19.33
C HIS A 55 -5.96 -4.09 -19.78
N LYS A 56 -4.86 -3.40 -19.51
CA LYS A 56 -4.71 -2.01 -19.92
C LYS A 56 -3.31 -1.75 -20.49
N LYS A 57 -3.15 -0.65 -21.21
CA LYS A 57 -1.83 -0.16 -21.59
C LYS A 57 -1.05 0.23 -20.36
N ASN A 58 0.24 -0.10 -20.32
CA ASN A 58 1.11 0.24 -19.19
C ASN A 58 1.11 1.75 -18.91
N ASN A 59 0.81 2.10 -17.66
CA ASN A 59 0.84 3.45 -17.14
C ASN A 59 1.22 3.49 -15.65
N GLY A 60 1.82 2.42 -15.13
CA GLY A 60 2.34 2.33 -13.77
C GLY A 60 1.36 1.84 -12.71
N ALA A 61 1.91 1.56 -11.53
CA ALA A 61 1.18 0.96 -10.41
C ALA A 61 -0.02 1.80 -9.93
N SER A 62 0.13 3.12 -9.84
CA SER A 62 -0.95 4.07 -9.48
C SER A 62 -2.14 3.93 -10.42
N SER A 63 -1.88 3.92 -11.73
CA SER A 63 -2.92 3.79 -12.76
C SER A 63 -3.61 2.42 -12.72
N ALA A 64 -2.86 1.36 -12.44
CA ALA A 64 -3.42 0.02 -12.27
C ALA A 64 -4.28 -0.07 -11.00
N ARG A 65 -3.82 0.47 -9.87
CA ARG A 65 -4.61 0.52 -8.62
C ARG A 65 -5.88 1.34 -8.80
N ASN A 66 -5.83 2.47 -9.52
CA ASN A 66 -7.00 3.28 -9.83
C ASN A 66 -8.04 2.50 -10.66
N ALA A 67 -7.61 1.79 -11.70
CA ALA A 67 -8.50 0.93 -12.49
C ALA A 67 -9.13 -0.19 -11.64
N GLY A 68 -8.37 -0.77 -10.70
CA GLY A 68 -8.89 -1.72 -9.72
C GLY A 68 -9.94 -1.11 -8.80
N LEU A 69 -9.71 0.09 -8.28
CA LEU A 69 -10.66 0.84 -7.46
C LEU A 69 -11.98 1.11 -8.19
N ASP A 70 -11.92 1.44 -9.47
CA ASP A 70 -13.12 1.74 -10.28
C ASP A 70 -13.95 0.47 -10.55
N MET A 71 -13.31 -0.70 -10.62
CA MET A 71 -13.97 -1.98 -10.83
C MET A 71 -14.48 -2.62 -9.52
N ALA A 72 -13.81 -2.40 -8.41
CA ALA A 72 -14.09 -3.08 -7.15
C ALA A 72 -15.50 -2.81 -6.64
N SER A 73 -16.22 -3.87 -6.25
CA SER A 73 -17.59 -3.81 -5.73
C SER A 73 -17.69 -3.93 -4.22
N GLY A 74 -16.66 -4.47 -3.55
CA GLY A 74 -16.63 -4.73 -2.12
C GLY A 74 -16.83 -3.49 -1.24
N GLU A 75 -17.34 -3.68 -0.04
CA GLU A 75 -17.48 -2.61 0.97
C GLU A 75 -16.13 -2.19 1.56
N TYR A 76 -15.17 -3.11 1.62
CA TYR A 76 -13.78 -2.86 1.98
C TYR A 76 -12.87 -3.21 0.82
N ILE A 77 -11.80 -2.45 0.67
CA ILE A 77 -10.81 -2.60 -0.39
C ILE A 77 -9.45 -2.87 0.23
N GLY A 78 -8.78 -3.94 -0.19
CA GLY A 78 -7.39 -4.23 0.08
C GLY A 78 -6.55 -4.19 -1.19
N PHE A 79 -5.26 -4.01 -1.04
CA PHE A 79 -4.29 -4.04 -2.15
C PHE A 79 -3.25 -5.11 -1.87
N VAL A 80 -2.78 -5.79 -2.91
CA VAL A 80 -1.65 -6.72 -2.84
C VAL A 80 -0.80 -6.49 -4.09
N ASP A 81 0.51 -6.38 -3.91
CA ASP A 81 1.44 -6.31 -5.04
C ASP A 81 1.71 -7.73 -5.58
N ALA A 82 1.84 -7.87 -6.89
CA ALA A 82 1.82 -9.19 -7.55
C ALA A 82 3.09 -10.04 -7.31
N ASP A 83 4.13 -9.47 -6.74
CA ASP A 83 5.35 -10.15 -6.31
C ASP A 83 5.31 -10.62 -4.85
N ASP A 84 4.32 -10.18 -4.08
CA ASP A 84 4.12 -10.46 -2.65
C ASP A 84 3.10 -11.61 -2.42
N PHE A 85 2.89 -11.98 -1.15
CA PHE A 85 1.87 -12.92 -0.74
C PHE A 85 1.40 -12.67 0.71
N VAL A 86 0.30 -13.29 1.11
CA VAL A 86 -0.34 -13.01 2.40
C VAL A 86 -0.56 -14.27 3.21
N GLU A 87 -0.54 -14.15 4.55
CA GLU A 87 -0.89 -15.25 5.47
C GLU A 87 -2.36 -15.64 5.31
N PRO A 88 -2.71 -16.92 5.55
CA PRO A 88 -4.07 -17.43 5.31
C PRO A 88 -5.19 -16.72 6.07
N ASP A 89 -4.89 -16.09 7.20
CA ASP A 89 -5.84 -15.40 8.09
C ASP A 89 -5.75 -13.87 8.03
N MET A 90 -5.03 -13.30 7.05
CA MET A 90 -4.85 -11.86 6.96
C MET A 90 -6.19 -11.13 6.84
N TYR A 91 -7.00 -11.47 5.85
CA TYR A 91 -8.27 -10.77 5.63
C TYR A 91 -9.31 -11.09 6.70
N GLU A 92 -9.29 -12.28 7.30
CA GLU A 92 -10.13 -12.59 8.46
C GLU A 92 -9.79 -11.69 9.64
N THR A 93 -8.50 -11.54 9.96
CA THR A 93 -8.01 -10.68 11.04
C THR A 93 -8.37 -9.21 10.79
N LEU A 94 -8.07 -8.70 9.59
CA LEU A 94 -8.34 -7.31 9.25
C LEU A 94 -9.83 -6.98 9.24
N MET A 95 -10.66 -7.85 8.68
CA MET A 95 -12.12 -7.67 8.64
C MET A 95 -12.75 -7.80 10.03
N LYS A 96 -12.28 -8.74 10.85
CA LYS A 96 -12.70 -8.83 12.25
C LYS A 96 -12.43 -7.53 13.00
N ASN A 97 -11.19 -7.04 12.93
CA ASN A 97 -10.80 -5.78 13.59
C ASN A 97 -11.62 -4.59 13.09
N ALA A 98 -11.86 -4.51 11.78
CA ALA A 98 -12.65 -3.45 11.18
C ALA A 98 -14.11 -3.49 11.64
N LEU A 99 -14.74 -4.66 11.63
CA LEU A 99 -16.16 -4.80 11.98
C LEU A 99 -16.41 -4.65 13.49
N GLU A 100 -15.59 -5.25 14.36
CA GLU A 100 -15.72 -5.16 15.80
C GLU A 100 -15.53 -3.73 16.33
N ASN A 101 -14.70 -2.92 15.66
CA ASN A 101 -14.41 -1.55 16.05
C ASN A 101 -15.15 -0.49 15.21
N ASN A 102 -15.99 -0.90 14.25
CA ASN A 102 -16.59 -0.01 13.25
C ASN A 102 -15.54 0.88 12.55
N ALA A 103 -14.39 0.29 12.24
CA ALA A 103 -13.26 1.02 11.70
C ALA A 103 -13.36 1.17 10.17
N ASP A 104 -13.05 2.37 9.70
CA ASP A 104 -12.93 2.68 8.26
C ASP A 104 -11.63 2.15 7.65
N ARG A 105 -10.63 1.87 8.50
CA ARG A 105 -9.36 1.27 8.11
C ARG A 105 -8.91 0.26 9.15
N SER A 106 -8.39 -0.89 8.69
CA SER A 106 -7.69 -1.85 9.53
C SER A 106 -6.38 -2.27 8.86
N GLY A 107 -5.30 -2.33 9.62
CA GLY A 107 -3.97 -2.65 9.13
C GLY A 107 -3.26 -3.71 9.96
N CYS A 108 -2.24 -4.36 9.37
CA CYS A 108 -1.43 -5.38 10.01
C CYS A 108 0.08 -5.12 9.91
N GLY A 109 0.87 -5.94 10.61
CA GLY A 109 2.31 -6.06 10.43
C GLY A 109 2.68 -6.79 9.14
N TYR A 110 3.99 -6.82 8.81
CA TYR A 110 4.49 -7.52 7.64
C TYR A 110 5.85 -8.17 7.90
N PHE A 111 6.13 -9.19 7.12
CA PHE A 111 7.47 -9.76 7.00
C PHE A 111 8.21 -9.03 5.88
N ASP A 112 9.45 -8.65 6.13
CA ASP A 112 10.34 -8.11 5.09
C ASP A 112 11.43 -9.16 4.84
N SER A 113 11.47 -9.74 3.64
CA SER A 113 12.44 -10.79 3.28
C SER A 113 13.90 -10.32 3.41
N SER A 114 14.15 -9.02 3.32
CA SER A 114 15.48 -8.43 3.52
C SER A 114 15.85 -8.18 4.99
N ARG A 115 14.88 -8.24 5.91
CA ARG A 115 15.05 -7.88 7.35
C ARG A 115 14.21 -8.76 8.27
N PRO A 116 14.48 -10.08 8.34
CA PRO A 116 13.58 -11.03 9.00
C PRO A 116 13.38 -10.82 10.51
N ASP A 117 14.27 -10.11 11.22
CA ASP A 117 14.37 -10.22 12.69
C ASP A 117 13.94 -8.96 13.47
N LYS A 118 13.35 -7.94 12.87
CA LYS A 118 13.19 -6.61 13.53
C LYS A 118 11.78 -6.14 13.83
N ILE A 119 10.74 -6.93 13.60
CA ILE A 119 9.36 -6.44 13.72
C ILE A 119 8.63 -7.21 14.82
N SER A 120 7.92 -6.50 15.69
CA SER A 120 7.00 -7.07 16.67
C SER A 120 5.95 -7.94 15.98
N ASP A 121 5.58 -9.04 16.61
CA ASP A 121 4.51 -9.93 16.17
C ASP A 121 3.50 -10.01 17.31
N ASP A 122 2.85 -8.87 17.56
CA ASP A 122 1.90 -8.71 18.66
C ASP A 122 0.47 -8.69 18.11
N ASP A 123 -0.41 -9.46 18.74
CA ASP A 123 -1.83 -9.50 18.42
C ASP A 123 -2.62 -8.32 19.03
N GLU A 124 -1.97 -7.45 19.80
CA GLU A 124 -2.63 -6.28 20.39
C GLU A 124 -3.17 -5.35 19.30
N ILE A 125 -4.41 -4.91 19.50
CA ILE A 125 -5.10 -4.01 18.57
C ILE A 125 -5.00 -2.58 19.08
N THR A 126 -4.39 -1.71 18.29
CA THR A 126 -4.39 -0.26 18.52
C THR A 126 -5.57 0.38 17.80
N VAL A 127 -6.49 0.99 18.56
CA VAL A 127 -7.65 1.70 18.00
C VAL A 127 -7.46 3.21 18.12
N LEU A 128 -7.53 3.91 16.99
CA LEU A 128 -7.50 5.37 16.91
C LEU A 128 -8.87 5.87 16.47
N SER A 129 -9.45 6.79 17.23
CA SER A 129 -10.74 7.45 16.92
C SER A 129 -10.65 8.98 16.97
N ASP A 130 -9.52 9.51 17.46
CA ASP A 130 -9.26 10.95 17.37
C ASP A 130 -8.76 11.32 15.97
N LYS A 131 -9.43 12.26 15.33
CA LYS A 131 -9.17 12.67 13.96
C LYS A 131 -7.73 13.16 13.73
N ASN A 132 -7.21 13.94 14.65
CA ASN A 132 -5.87 14.49 14.54
C ASN A 132 -4.82 13.37 14.67
N SER A 133 -5.05 12.42 15.58
CA SER A 133 -4.18 11.26 15.76
C SER A 133 -4.14 10.37 14.50
N ILE A 134 -5.29 10.11 13.85
CA ILE A 134 -5.38 9.34 12.61
C ILE A 134 -4.61 10.03 11.48
N ILE A 135 -4.82 11.34 11.31
CA ILE A 135 -4.11 12.12 10.28
C ILE A 135 -2.61 12.18 10.59
N ALA A 136 -2.21 12.43 11.84
CA ALA A 136 -0.82 12.46 12.26
C ALA A 136 -0.12 11.12 12.01
N TYR A 137 -0.79 10.01 12.32
CA TYR A 137 -0.28 8.66 12.07
C TYR A 137 0.02 8.42 10.60
N SER A 138 -0.87 8.82 9.71
CA SER A 138 -0.67 8.72 8.25
C SER A 138 0.39 9.72 7.75
N ALA A 139 0.40 10.95 8.28
CA ALA A 139 1.35 11.99 7.91
C ALA A 139 2.79 11.62 8.30
N CYS A 140 3.00 11.03 9.48
CA CYS A 140 4.32 10.59 9.95
C CYS A 140 4.91 9.42 9.17
N GLY A 141 4.18 8.89 8.22
CA GLY A 141 4.67 7.80 7.37
C GLY A 141 4.81 6.46 8.10
N LYS A 142 4.19 6.30 9.24
CA LYS A 142 3.96 5.00 9.83
C LYS A 142 2.86 4.30 9.04
N HIS A 143 3.10 3.05 8.63
CA HIS A 143 2.13 2.28 7.85
C HIS A 143 1.68 2.97 6.53
N ASN A 144 2.65 3.49 5.78
CA ASN A 144 2.39 4.18 4.50
C ASN A 144 2.01 3.25 3.36
N ASN A 145 2.28 1.98 3.50
CA ASN A 145 2.05 1.01 2.46
C ASN A 145 0.57 0.62 2.44
N VAL A 146 -0.07 0.70 1.28
CA VAL A 146 -1.49 0.38 1.13
C VAL A 146 -1.78 -1.11 1.22
N TRP A 147 -0.82 -1.95 0.85
CA TRP A 147 -0.97 -3.41 0.78
C TRP A 147 -1.14 -4.11 2.15
N ARG A 148 -0.85 -3.47 3.24
CA ARG A 148 -1.03 -4.02 4.58
C ARG A 148 -2.35 -3.67 5.26
N SER A 149 -3.30 -3.10 4.54
CA SER A 149 -4.54 -2.58 5.11
C SER A 149 -5.75 -2.87 4.24
N VAL A 150 -6.91 -2.90 4.89
CA VAL A 150 -8.21 -2.76 4.23
C VAL A 150 -8.82 -1.40 4.58
N TYR A 151 -9.55 -0.83 3.64
CA TYR A 151 -10.16 0.49 3.74
C TYR A 151 -11.64 0.39 3.39
N SER A 152 -12.52 1.01 4.18
CA SER A 152 -13.90 1.14 3.78
C SER A 152 -13.99 1.91 2.44
N LYS A 153 -14.81 1.42 1.52
CA LYS A 153 -15.06 2.10 0.25
C LYS A 153 -15.58 3.52 0.45
N LYS A 154 -16.29 3.75 1.56
CA LYS A 154 -16.75 5.07 1.98
C LYS A 154 -15.61 6.02 2.31
N ALA A 155 -14.57 5.57 3.03
CA ALA A 155 -13.42 6.41 3.35
C ALA A 155 -12.57 6.72 2.12
N ILE A 156 -12.41 5.77 1.19
CA ILE A 156 -11.74 6.03 -0.08
C ILE A 156 -12.54 7.05 -0.91
N GLY A 157 -13.85 6.86 -1.05
CA GLY A 157 -14.69 7.76 -1.83
C GLY A 157 -14.17 7.98 -3.25
N LYS A 158 -13.89 9.24 -3.59
CA LYS A 158 -13.34 9.66 -4.89
C LYS A 158 -11.80 9.78 -4.91
N ILE A 159 -11.13 9.48 -3.81
CA ILE A 159 -9.67 9.57 -3.74
C ILE A 159 -9.06 8.53 -4.68
N ARG A 160 -8.03 8.93 -5.41
CA ARG A 160 -7.28 8.09 -6.35
C ARG A 160 -5.78 8.28 -6.11
N PHE A 161 -4.99 7.28 -6.50
CA PHE A 161 -3.54 7.41 -6.53
C PHE A 161 -3.12 8.46 -7.56
N ASP A 162 -2.13 9.27 -7.22
CA ASP A 162 -1.54 10.24 -8.15
C ASP A 162 -0.64 9.50 -9.16
N GLU A 163 -1.07 9.48 -10.43
CA GLU A 163 -0.37 8.78 -11.51
C GLU A 163 0.91 9.51 -11.97
N SER A 164 1.16 10.73 -11.51
CA SER A 164 2.39 11.48 -11.79
C SER A 164 3.56 11.07 -10.90
N LEU A 165 3.27 10.42 -9.77
CA LEU A 165 4.26 9.96 -8.79
C LEU A 165 4.81 8.58 -9.17
N VAL A 166 6.13 8.42 -9.08
CA VAL A 166 6.82 7.13 -9.25
C VAL A 166 6.98 6.42 -7.91
N ILE A 167 7.14 7.19 -6.82
CA ILE A 167 7.14 6.69 -5.44
C ILE A 167 6.36 7.64 -4.53
N ALA A 168 6.08 7.19 -3.31
CA ALA A 168 5.32 7.90 -2.28
C ALA A 168 3.83 8.13 -2.65
N GLU A 169 3.34 7.52 -3.73
CA GLU A 169 1.93 7.50 -4.10
C GLU A 169 1.05 6.86 -3.01
N ASP A 170 1.56 5.79 -2.39
CA ASP A 170 0.92 5.11 -1.26
C ASP A 170 0.81 6.01 -0.03
N TRP A 171 1.87 6.78 0.25
CA TRP A 171 1.87 7.72 1.35
C TRP A 171 0.86 8.84 1.15
N LEU A 172 0.84 9.43 -0.05
CA LEU A 172 -0.14 10.46 -0.39
C LEU A 172 -1.57 9.91 -0.32
N PHE A 173 -1.82 8.73 -0.89
CA PHE A 173 -3.12 8.08 -0.86
C PHE A 173 -3.60 7.83 0.58
N ASN A 174 -2.75 7.23 1.43
CA ASN A 174 -3.07 6.99 2.84
C ASN A 174 -3.36 8.29 3.60
N TYR A 175 -2.58 9.34 3.35
CA TYR A 175 -2.80 10.64 3.95
C TYR A 175 -4.15 11.25 3.53
N GLU A 176 -4.48 11.19 2.25
CA GLU A 176 -5.77 11.70 1.75
C GLU A 176 -6.95 10.90 2.31
N VAL A 177 -6.87 9.56 2.31
CA VAL A 177 -7.90 8.69 2.87
C VAL A 177 -8.08 8.93 4.37
N SER A 178 -7.00 9.18 5.12
CA SER A 178 -7.05 9.44 6.57
C SER A 178 -7.96 10.61 6.95
N LYS A 179 -8.14 11.57 6.03
CA LYS A 179 -9.05 12.71 6.21
C LYS A 179 -10.54 12.29 6.24
N ASN A 180 -10.87 11.10 5.73
CA ASN A 180 -12.22 10.54 5.73
C ASN A 180 -12.40 9.41 6.75
N VAL A 181 -11.31 8.88 7.31
CA VAL A 181 -11.34 7.81 8.32
C VAL A 181 -11.83 8.38 9.65
N SER A 182 -12.82 7.74 10.25
CA SER A 182 -13.34 8.07 11.58
C SER A 182 -12.73 7.19 12.66
N VAL A 183 -12.52 5.91 12.35
CA VAL A 183 -11.88 4.94 13.26
C VAL A 183 -10.89 4.11 12.44
N GLN A 184 -9.71 3.89 13.03
CA GLN A 184 -8.66 3.02 12.52
C GLN A 184 -8.33 1.97 13.58
N ALA A 185 -8.21 0.69 13.19
CA ALA A 185 -7.90 -0.43 14.07
C ALA A 185 -6.74 -1.25 13.48
N ASP A 186 -5.54 -1.07 14.00
CA ASP A 186 -4.34 -1.74 13.50
C ASP A 186 -3.80 -2.76 14.51
N THR A 187 -3.21 -3.84 14.03
CA THR A 187 -2.43 -4.82 14.80
C THR A 187 -1.01 -4.89 14.25
N ASP A 188 -0.05 -5.21 15.12
CA ASP A 188 1.33 -5.49 14.71
C ASP A 188 1.55 -6.95 14.26
N LYS A 189 0.50 -7.83 14.35
CA LYS A 189 0.54 -9.18 13.82
C LYS A 189 0.97 -9.17 12.36
N ARG A 190 2.01 -9.92 12.03
CA ARG A 190 2.60 -9.96 10.69
C ARG A 190 1.83 -10.91 9.79
N LEU A 191 1.14 -10.35 8.80
CA LEU A 191 0.23 -11.10 7.94
C LEU A 191 0.49 -10.89 6.44
N TYR A 192 1.40 -9.98 6.09
CA TYR A 192 1.80 -9.69 4.72
C TYR A 192 3.27 -10.02 4.51
N HIS A 193 3.63 -10.69 3.43
CA HIS A 193 5.00 -11.00 3.05
C HIS A 193 5.46 -10.08 1.93
N TYR A 194 6.29 -9.12 2.29
CA TYR A 194 6.95 -8.22 1.35
C TYR A 194 8.24 -8.85 0.83
N GLU A 195 8.27 -9.12 -0.48
CA GLU A 195 9.43 -9.71 -1.17
C GLU A 195 10.33 -8.62 -1.74
N SER A 196 11.49 -8.45 -1.13
CA SER A 196 12.47 -7.44 -1.57
C SER A 196 13.31 -7.99 -2.73
N ALA A 197 13.03 -7.56 -3.96
CA ALA A 197 13.83 -7.93 -5.12
C ALA A 197 14.99 -6.93 -5.35
N PRO A 198 16.19 -7.41 -5.77
CA PRO A 198 17.33 -6.52 -6.09
C PRO A 198 17.03 -5.47 -7.15
N ASP A 199 16.12 -5.77 -8.07
CA ASP A 199 15.69 -4.90 -9.17
C ASP A 199 14.36 -4.17 -8.91
N SER A 200 13.90 -4.15 -7.64
CA SER A 200 12.66 -3.46 -7.27
C SER A 200 12.73 -1.96 -7.60
N LEU A 201 11.56 -1.34 -7.79
CA LEU A 201 11.46 0.11 -7.97
C LEU A 201 12.16 0.90 -6.85
N MET A 202 12.25 0.32 -5.65
CA MET A 202 12.88 0.95 -4.49
C MET A 202 14.40 0.80 -4.44
N SER A 203 15.01 -0.11 -5.24
CA SER A 203 16.43 -0.45 -5.14
C SER A 203 17.39 0.64 -5.62
N ARG A 204 16.94 1.57 -6.47
CA ARG A 204 17.78 2.66 -7.00
C ARG A 204 17.11 4.00 -6.81
N LEU A 205 17.70 4.86 -5.97
CA LEU A 205 17.31 6.26 -5.87
C LEU A 205 17.72 7.00 -7.17
N ASN A 206 16.81 7.82 -7.68
CA ASN A 206 17.08 8.78 -8.74
C ASN A 206 16.38 10.11 -8.42
N ASP A 207 16.73 11.17 -9.16
CA ASP A 207 16.22 12.53 -8.92
C ASP A 207 14.69 12.60 -8.89
N LYS A 208 14.01 11.89 -9.79
CA LYS A 208 12.54 11.86 -9.84
C LYS A 208 11.93 11.31 -8.53
N LYS A 209 12.48 10.21 -8.00
CA LYS A 209 12.00 9.61 -6.75
C LYS A 209 12.22 10.52 -5.54
N ILE A 210 13.38 11.21 -5.51
CA ILE A 210 13.68 12.19 -4.45
C ILE A 210 12.70 13.36 -4.53
N ILE A 211 12.46 13.89 -5.73
CA ILE A 211 11.51 14.99 -5.96
C ILE A 211 10.10 14.57 -5.56
N ASP A 212 9.62 13.39 -5.97
CA ASP A 212 8.30 12.88 -5.63
C ASP A 212 8.11 12.84 -4.11
N ARG A 213 9.08 12.27 -3.38
CA ARG A 213 9.02 12.18 -1.93
C ARG A 213 9.01 13.54 -1.24
N ILE A 214 9.83 14.49 -1.74
CA ILE A 214 9.86 15.86 -1.23
C ILE A 214 8.52 16.55 -1.51
N SER A 215 7.97 16.43 -2.71
CA SER A 215 6.71 17.05 -3.09
C SER A 215 5.54 16.57 -2.23
N VAL A 216 5.47 15.25 -1.95
CA VAL A 216 4.46 14.69 -1.05
C VAL A 216 4.65 15.22 0.37
N LEU A 217 5.89 15.27 0.86
CA LEU A 217 6.21 15.81 2.17
C LEU A 217 5.80 17.29 2.29
N GLU A 218 6.13 18.11 1.29
CA GLU A 218 5.78 19.54 1.25
C GLU A 218 4.27 19.73 1.21
N TYR A 219 3.56 18.91 0.43
CA TYR A 219 2.11 18.92 0.38
C TYR A 219 1.49 18.61 1.74
N ILE A 220 1.93 17.53 2.41
CA ILE A 220 1.42 17.13 3.73
C ILE A 220 1.69 18.23 4.77
N CYS A 221 2.92 18.73 4.86
CA CYS A 221 3.29 19.79 5.81
C CYS A 221 2.61 21.14 5.51
N GLY A 222 2.34 21.46 4.25
CA GLY A 222 1.68 22.69 3.82
C GLY A 222 0.17 22.69 3.96
N SER A 223 -0.45 21.50 4.12
CA SER A 223 -1.90 21.38 4.27
C SER A 223 -2.39 21.93 5.62
N GLU A 224 -3.67 22.25 5.73
CA GLU A 224 -4.26 22.72 7.00
C GLU A 224 -4.13 21.65 8.10
N CYS A 225 -4.35 20.39 7.75
CA CYS A 225 -4.15 19.27 8.67
C CYS A 225 -2.70 19.12 9.10
N GLY A 226 -1.74 19.25 8.17
CA GLY A 226 -0.31 19.19 8.46
C GLY A 226 0.17 20.35 9.34
N LYS A 227 -0.39 21.55 9.18
CA LYS A 227 -0.08 22.71 10.02
C LYS A 227 -0.56 22.56 11.46
N SER A 228 -1.60 21.77 11.69
CA SER A 228 -2.14 21.48 13.04
C SER A 228 -1.39 20.37 13.78
N LEU A 229 -0.48 19.65 13.10
CA LEU A 229 0.37 18.66 13.73
C LEU A 229 1.31 19.28 14.75
N GLY A 230 1.49 18.63 15.89
CA GLY A 230 2.39 19.10 16.94
C GLY A 230 3.86 19.14 16.48
N ARG A 231 4.70 19.84 17.26
CA ARG A 231 6.15 19.94 16.95
C ARG A 231 6.85 18.59 16.84
N LYS A 232 6.43 17.59 17.62
CA LYS A 232 7.01 16.25 17.63
C LYS A 232 6.68 15.49 16.36
N GLU A 233 5.42 15.50 15.96
CA GLU A 233 4.96 14.87 14.73
C GLU A 233 5.60 15.52 13.49
N THR A 234 5.74 16.83 13.48
CA THR A 234 6.40 17.57 12.39
C THR A 234 7.90 17.23 12.33
N ALA A 235 8.57 17.03 13.47
CA ALA A 235 9.97 16.62 13.52
C ALA A 235 10.15 15.19 12.97
N ASP A 236 9.26 14.26 13.32
CA ASP A 236 9.27 12.88 12.81
C ASP A 236 9.08 12.82 11.30
N ILE A 237 8.23 13.68 10.75
CA ILE A 237 8.05 13.82 9.29
C ILE A 237 9.33 14.32 8.63
N ARG A 238 9.96 15.37 9.19
CA ARG A 238 11.19 15.97 8.64
C ARG A 238 12.41 15.06 8.71
N MET A 239 12.57 14.27 9.78
CA MET A 239 13.68 13.31 9.89
C MET A 239 13.64 12.18 8.88
N ARG A 240 12.51 11.95 8.22
CA ARG A 240 12.35 10.96 7.15
C ARG A 240 12.57 11.54 5.75
N ALA A 241 12.74 12.86 5.63
CA ALA A 241 13.15 13.47 4.38
C ALA A 241 14.60 13.06 4.05
N PRO A 242 14.93 12.72 2.79
CA PRO A 242 16.31 12.52 2.40
C PRO A 242 17.07 13.83 2.60
N ASP A 243 18.28 13.75 3.19
CA ASP A 243 19.16 14.88 3.33
C ASP A 243 19.41 15.51 1.95
N ARG A 244 19.14 16.80 1.81
CA ARG A 244 19.41 17.56 0.58
C ARG A 244 20.90 17.64 0.25
N ASP A 245 21.77 17.42 1.25
CA ASP A 245 23.22 17.53 1.14
C ASP A 245 23.93 16.20 0.81
N SER A 246 23.19 15.09 0.67
CA SER A 246 23.75 13.79 0.25
C SER A 246 23.78 13.60 -1.26
N ALA A 247 24.06 14.66 -2.02
CA ALA A 247 24.46 14.51 -3.42
C ALA A 247 25.79 13.73 -3.47
N PRO A 248 25.92 12.68 -4.31
CA PRO A 248 27.19 11.98 -4.43
C PRO A 248 28.25 12.97 -4.92
N HIS A 249 29.29 13.17 -4.11
CA HIS A 249 30.51 13.84 -4.58
C HIS A 249 31.02 13.07 -5.80
N SER A 250 31.10 13.75 -6.93
CA SER A 250 31.75 13.24 -8.12
C SER A 250 33.16 12.76 -7.73
N PRO A 251 33.61 11.57 -8.20
CA PRO A 251 34.97 11.15 -7.96
C PRO A 251 35.94 12.13 -8.64
N PRO A 252 37.12 12.41 -8.05
CA PRO A 252 38.11 13.26 -8.69
C PRO A 252 38.56 12.64 -10.01
N GLU A 253 38.56 13.45 -11.05
CA GLU A 253 39.15 13.11 -12.33
C GLU A 253 40.63 12.76 -12.14
N ALA A 254 41.01 11.60 -12.63
CA ALA A 254 42.41 11.16 -12.80
C ALA A 254 42.72 10.94 -14.27
#